data_36aebdc4dae5c9c3f01e875f22d08d85
#
_entry.id   36aebdc4dae5c9c3f01e875f22d08d85
#
_cell.length_a   1.000
_cell.length_b   1.000
_cell.length_c   1.000
_cell.angle_alpha   90.00
_cell.angle_beta   90.00
_cell.angle_gamma   90.00
#
_symmetry.space_group_name_H-M   'P 1'
#
loop_
_entity.id
_entity.type
_entity.pdbx_description
1 polymer ?
#
loop_
_entity_poly.entity_id
_entity_poly.type
_entity_poly.pdbx_seq_one_letter_code
_entity_poly.pdbx_strand_id
1 'polypeptide(L)'
;MKAENEAIPEIIHEHWRKRKDETSAVKLRVTYKKRNKTWILKYPPLNNAELSELCGKTISLTPQEFEKASGKVKSKKYDELVLHFSTLKVRARAVIKEIGAFSFESFEANYFSKPKDNNDLFSVMALTGKQLRVEGRISTAITFEFGLKSLKEFSGKEKLPFDHVTVKFLKDYENWMLTPRVHGNNNTTKANSRTTVGIYLRNVRTMFNLVKPIGVLYPFGKSKQGLYAIPKGKNTKKALTQSDVAKIASYPAIKETIEQRSRDLWLFSYLCNGINMKDIAKLKYSNIKGDKISLVRAKTAEAVDEQTIIDIMITRQIGRIIDTWGNKPVIMDQYVFPILKKDMTAEEEYRAIIQLVQTTNKNMKRICVALEMEPVTTYVARHSFATVLKRSGASIEFISESLGHRSKQTTQSYLANFEDEEKKKWANMLLPDDTDK
;
A
#
# COMPACT_ATOMS: atom_id res chain seq x y z
N MET A 1 -18.75 -14.91 24.13
CA MET A 1 -18.82 -14.13 25.40
C MET A 1 -17.58 -13.30 25.74
N LYS A 2 -16.81 -12.79 24.76
CA LYS A 2 -15.62 -11.92 25.02
C LYS A 2 -15.82 -10.42 24.74
N ALA A 3 -16.97 -9.98 24.20
CA ALA A 3 -17.17 -8.60 23.75
C ALA A 3 -17.89 -7.66 24.75
N GLU A 4 -18.40 -8.13 25.87
CA GLU A 4 -19.19 -7.29 26.79
C GLU A 4 -18.36 -6.42 27.75
N ASN A 5 -17.07 -6.69 27.89
CA ASN A 5 -16.20 -5.99 28.83
C ASN A 5 -15.15 -5.06 28.17
N GLU A 6 -15.21 -4.83 26.89
CA GLU A 6 -14.29 -3.94 26.18
C GLU A 6 -15.00 -2.66 25.76
N ALA A 7 -14.36 -1.50 26.02
CA ALA A 7 -14.89 -0.22 25.58
C ALA A 7 -14.64 -0.02 24.09
N ILE A 8 -15.72 0.31 23.34
CA ILE A 8 -15.68 0.40 21.87
C ILE A 8 -15.92 1.85 21.44
N PRO A 9 -14.94 2.53 20.79
CA PRO A 9 -15.12 3.86 20.24
C PRO A 9 -15.60 3.82 18.80
N GLU A 10 -16.59 4.65 18.49
CA GLU A 10 -17.17 4.82 17.16
C GLU A 10 -17.41 6.28 16.82
N ILE A 11 -17.34 6.64 15.55
CA ILE A 11 -17.85 7.92 15.05
C ILE A 11 -19.27 7.70 14.56
N ILE A 12 -20.21 8.44 15.13
CA ILE A 12 -21.62 8.31 14.85
C ILE A 12 -22.21 9.61 14.30
N HIS A 13 -23.28 9.46 13.55
CA HIS A 13 -24.09 10.54 13.01
C HIS A 13 -25.50 10.40 13.57
N GLU A 14 -25.98 11.40 14.31
CA GLU A 14 -27.32 11.36 14.92
C GLU A 14 -28.42 11.74 13.93
N HIS A 15 -28.58 10.99 12.85
CA HIS A 15 -29.52 11.27 11.75
C HIS A 15 -30.97 11.39 12.20
N TRP A 16 -31.34 10.93 13.40
CA TRP A 16 -32.67 11.09 14.00
C TRP A 16 -32.88 12.46 14.68
N ARG A 17 -31.84 13.29 14.85
CA ARG A 17 -31.89 14.64 15.39
C ARG A 17 -31.49 15.65 14.32
N LYS A 18 -32.35 15.82 13.31
CA LYS A 18 -32.08 16.76 12.21
C LYS A 18 -32.24 18.20 12.67
N ARG A 19 -31.40 19.07 12.16
CA ARG A 19 -31.56 20.54 12.21
C ARG A 19 -32.45 21.00 11.06
N LYS A 20 -32.78 22.29 11.04
CA LYS A 20 -33.61 22.88 9.97
C LYS A 20 -33.01 22.73 8.57
N ASP A 21 -31.65 22.58 8.48
CA ASP A 21 -30.88 22.40 7.26
C ASP A 21 -30.63 20.90 6.92
N GLU A 22 -31.39 19.99 7.49
CA GLU A 22 -31.28 18.53 7.35
C GLU A 22 -29.97 17.93 7.85
N THR A 23 -29.07 18.72 8.40
CA THR A 23 -27.80 18.23 8.96
C THR A 23 -27.98 17.72 10.40
N SER A 24 -27.07 16.86 10.83
CA SER A 24 -27.00 16.37 12.21
C SER A 24 -25.55 16.34 12.69
N ALA A 25 -25.37 16.50 14.00
CA ALA A 25 -24.04 16.53 14.60
C ALA A 25 -23.34 15.18 14.50
N VAL A 26 -22.07 15.21 14.15
CA VAL A 26 -21.17 14.06 14.22
C VAL A 26 -20.51 14.01 15.59
N LYS A 27 -20.51 12.82 16.20
CA LYS A 27 -20.00 12.61 17.56
C LYS A 27 -19.05 11.42 17.64
N LEU A 28 -18.11 11.49 18.57
CA LEU A 28 -17.42 10.31 19.07
C LEU A 28 -18.31 9.67 20.14
N ARG A 29 -18.61 8.39 20.00
CA ARG A 29 -19.31 7.56 20.98
C ARG A 29 -18.36 6.50 21.50
N VAL A 30 -18.33 6.33 22.83
CA VAL A 30 -17.69 5.17 23.45
C VAL A 30 -18.77 4.38 24.17
N THR A 31 -18.84 3.08 23.87
CA THR A 31 -19.78 2.14 24.50
C THR A 31 -19.00 1.20 25.41
N TYR A 32 -19.46 1.05 26.67
CA TYR A 32 -18.88 0.15 27.66
C TYR A 32 -19.98 -0.40 28.57
N LYS A 33 -20.04 -1.73 28.72
CA LYS A 33 -21.06 -2.44 29.55
C LYS A 33 -22.47 -1.95 29.29
N LYS A 34 -22.90 -1.90 28.02
CA LYS A 34 -24.21 -1.43 27.55
C LYS A 34 -24.54 0.05 27.83
N ARG A 35 -23.62 0.83 28.42
CA ARG A 35 -23.70 2.28 28.55
C ARG A 35 -22.90 2.96 27.48
N ASN A 36 -23.31 4.15 27.07
CA ASN A 36 -22.54 4.96 26.13
C ASN A 36 -22.45 6.41 26.57
N LYS A 37 -21.34 7.06 26.18
CA LYS A 37 -21.14 8.51 26.32
C LYS A 37 -20.71 9.07 24.97
N THR A 38 -21.18 10.26 24.62
CA THR A 38 -20.90 10.88 23.33
C THR A 38 -20.31 12.27 23.50
N TRP A 39 -19.42 12.64 22.57
CA TRP A 39 -18.78 13.97 22.53
C TRP A 39 -18.91 14.54 21.13
N ILE A 40 -19.37 15.78 21.02
CA ILE A 40 -19.54 16.50 19.75
C ILE A 40 -18.16 16.74 19.13
N LEU A 41 -18.02 16.46 17.85
CA LEU A 41 -16.80 16.71 17.09
C LEU A 41 -16.85 18.09 16.43
N LYS A 42 -15.67 18.72 16.38
CA LYS A 42 -15.45 20.00 15.70
C LYS A 42 -14.60 19.81 14.46
N TYR A 43 -14.82 20.65 13.44
CA TYR A 43 -13.97 20.66 12.25
C TYR A 43 -12.53 21.00 12.64
N PRO A 44 -11.56 20.15 12.25
CA PRO A 44 -10.14 20.50 12.37
C PRO A 44 -9.77 21.53 11.31
N PRO A 45 -8.56 22.11 11.37
CA PRO A 45 -8.01 22.84 10.22
C PRO A 45 -7.90 21.90 9.01
N LEU A 46 -8.57 22.24 7.91
CA LEU A 46 -8.61 21.49 6.66
C LEU A 46 -8.01 22.32 5.51
N ASN A 47 -7.47 21.64 4.49
CA ASN A 47 -6.92 22.32 3.30
C ASN A 47 -7.99 22.54 2.22
N ASN A 48 -9.10 21.81 2.30
CA ASN A 48 -10.23 22.04 1.39
C ASN A 48 -10.84 23.42 1.67
N ALA A 49 -10.92 24.27 0.64
CA ALA A 49 -11.35 25.67 0.79
C ALA A 49 -12.72 25.82 1.45
N GLU A 50 -13.70 24.99 1.05
CA GLU A 50 -15.07 25.06 1.59
C GLU A 50 -15.14 24.57 3.04
N LEU A 51 -14.39 23.54 3.40
CA LEU A 51 -14.42 22.96 4.75
C LEU A 51 -13.49 23.71 5.73
N SER A 52 -12.49 24.44 5.23
CA SER A 52 -11.56 25.20 6.06
C SER A 52 -12.23 26.34 6.81
N GLU A 53 -13.26 26.98 6.21
CA GLU A 53 -14.06 28.03 6.83
C GLU A 53 -14.91 27.54 8.02
N LEU A 54 -15.06 26.22 8.14
CA LEU A 54 -15.80 25.58 9.23
C LEU A 54 -14.91 25.22 10.43
N CYS A 55 -13.61 25.49 10.38
CA CYS A 55 -12.67 25.17 11.44
C CYS A 55 -13.17 25.64 12.82
N GLY A 56 -13.15 24.73 13.81
CA GLY A 56 -13.63 24.98 15.16
C GLY A 56 -15.15 24.90 15.35
N LYS A 57 -15.95 24.97 14.28
CA LYS A 57 -17.41 24.76 14.36
C LYS A 57 -17.74 23.27 14.53
N THR A 58 -18.94 22.98 15.03
CA THR A 58 -19.43 21.59 15.15
C THR A 58 -19.53 20.93 13.76
N ILE A 59 -19.01 19.73 13.63
CA ILE A 59 -19.18 18.92 12.43
C ILE A 59 -20.65 18.53 12.34
N SER A 60 -21.34 19.12 11.38
CA SER A 60 -22.75 18.83 11.07
C SER A 60 -22.83 18.44 9.60
N LEU A 61 -23.38 17.27 9.32
CA LEU A 61 -23.42 16.66 7.99
C LEU A 61 -24.83 16.13 7.71
N THR A 62 -25.20 16.07 6.44
CA THR A 62 -26.33 15.26 5.98
C THR A 62 -25.95 13.77 6.02
N PRO A 63 -26.89 12.82 5.98
CA PRO A 63 -26.57 11.39 5.94
C PRO A 63 -25.62 11.02 4.79
N GLN A 64 -25.83 11.58 3.59
CA GLN A 64 -24.99 11.33 2.42
C GLN A 64 -23.56 11.89 2.57
N GLU A 65 -23.43 13.08 3.17
CA GLU A 65 -22.13 13.66 3.47
C GLU A 65 -21.38 12.87 4.54
N PHE A 66 -22.09 12.35 5.53
CA PHE A 66 -21.49 11.48 6.54
C PHE A 66 -20.98 10.16 5.96
N GLU A 67 -21.65 9.56 5.00
CA GLU A 67 -21.15 8.38 4.29
C GLU A 67 -19.83 8.69 3.58
N LYS A 68 -19.73 9.85 2.93
CA LYS A 68 -18.49 10.35 2.31
C LYS A 68 -17.40 10.61 3.36
N ALA A 69 -17.73 11.33 4.43
CA ALA A 69 -16.79 11.68 5.49
C ALA A 69 -16.37 10.47 6.35
N SER A 70 -17.15 9.41 6.43
CA SER A 70 -16.81 8.15 7.10
C SER A 70 -15.99 7.19 6.23
N GLY A 71 -15.81 7.50 4.95
CA GLY A 71 -15.06 6.69 3.99
C GLY A 71 -15.84 5.55 3.37
N LYS A 72 -17.18 5.48 3.60
CA LYS A 72 -18.05 4.51 2.93
C LYS A 72 -18.22 4.82 1.45
N VAL A 73 -18.28 6.12 1.11
CA VAL A 73 -18.34 6.62 -0.25
C VAL A 73 -17.17 7.57 -0.48
N LYS A 74 -16.43 7.41 -1.57
CA LYS A 74 -15.26 8.23 -1.90
C LYS A 74 -15.65 9.64 -2.31
N SER A 75 -14.95 10.62 -1.74
CA SER A 75 -15.10 12.01 -2.16
C SER A 75 -13.85 12.79 -1.78
N LYS A 76 -13.17 13.36 -2.76
CA LYS A 76 -11.97 14.20 -2.54
C LYS A 76 -12.24 15.34 -1.54
N LYS A 77 -13.45 15.89 -1.54
CA LYS A 77 -13.88 16.93 -0.61
C LYS A 77 -13.75 16.49 0.86
N TYR A 78 -14.05 15.22 1.14
CA TYR A 78 -14.11 14.67 2.50
C TYR A 78 -12.93 13.80 2.90
N ASP A 79 -11.92 13.58 2.03
CA ASP A 79 -10.75 12.73 2.32
C ASP A 79 -10.02 13.12 3.62
N GLU A 80 -9.94 14.43 3.90
CA GLU A 80 -9.33 14.93 5.14
C GLU A 80 -10.18 14.63 6.38
N LEU A 81 -11.51 14.63 6.27
CA LEU A 81 -12.40 14.23 7.36
C LEU A 81 -12.37 12.72 7.59
N VAL A 82 -12.27 11.91 6.54
CA VAL A 82 -12.06 10.45 6.68
C VAL A 82 -10.81 10.17 7.51
N LEU A 83 -9.72 10.86 7.19
CA LEU A 83 -8.47 10.75 7.93
C LEU A 83 -8.64 11.24 9.39
N HIS A 84 -9.31 12.36 9.59
CA HIS A 84 -9.58 12.91 10.92
C HIS A 84 -10.40 11.94 11.78
N PHE A 85 -11.49 11.39 11.26
CA PHE A 85 -12.33 10.43 11.99
C PHE A 85 -11.57 9.13 12.31
N SER A 86 -10.76 8.66 11.38
CA SER A 86 -9.88 7.51 11.63
C SER A 86 -8.91 7.81 12.79
N THR A 87 -8.29 8.98 12.78
CA THR A 87 -7.36 9.41 13.84
C THR A 87 -8.03 9.48 15.21
N LEU A 88 -9.23 10.05 15.27
CA LEU A 88 -9.98 10.15 16.53
C LEU A 88 -10.30 8.77 17.11
N LYS A 89 -10.72 7.82 16.28
CA LYS A 89 -10.96 6.42 16.70
C LYS A 89 -9.70 5.72 17.19
N VAL A 90 -8.59 5.91 16.48
CA VAL A 90 -7.28 5.35 16.86
C VAL A 90 -6.86 5.87 18.22
N ARG A 91 -6.92 7.20 18.42
CA ARG A 91 -6.60 7.82 19.70
C ARG A 91 -7.51 7.30 20.82
N ALA A 92 -8.81 7.18 20.56
CA ALA A 92 -9.75 6.67 21.56
C ALA A 92 -9.41 5.24 21.99
N ARG A 93 -9.07 4.35 21.04
CA ARG A 93 -8.65 2.98 21.34
C ARG A 93 -7.34 2.94 22.13
N ALA A 94 -6.37 3.78 21.79
CA ALA A 94 -5.11 3.86 22.53
C ALA A 94 -5.34 4.26 23.98
N VAL A 95 -6.13 5.32 24.21
CA VAL A 95 -6.50 5.79 25.56
C VAL A 95 -7.26 4.70 26.33
N ILE A 96 -8.23 4.03 25.72
CA ILE A 96 -8.96 2.92 26.35
C ILE A 96 -8.01 1.82 26.83
N LYS A 97 -7.03 1.49 26.01
CA LYS A 97 -6.04 0.45 26.33
C LYS A 97 -5.10 0.87 27.48
N GLU A 98 -4.76 2.16 27.59
CA GLU A 98 -3.86 2.69 28.61
C GLU A 98 -4.52 2.83 29.98
N ILE A 99 -5.84 3.01 30.03
CA ILE A 99 -6.59 3.26 31.29
C ILE A 99 -6.66 2.01 32.19
N GLY A 100 -6.39 0.80 31.69
CA GLY A 100 -6.49 -0.44 32.47
C GLY A 100 -7.92 -0.75 32.92
N ALA A 101 -8.41 -0.16 34.01
CA ALA A 101 -9.82 -0.23 34.43
C ALA A 101 -10.57 0.94 33.79
N PHE A 102 -11.43 0.66 32.79
CA PHE A 102 -12.14 1.68 32.05
C PHE A 102 -13.23 2.35 32.88
N SER A 103 -13.24 3.70 32.90
CA SER A 103 -14.38 4.55 33.25
C SER A 103 -14.51 5.69 32.23
N PHE A 104 -15.71 6.23 32.06
CA PHE A 104 -15.92 7.36 31.14
C PHE A 104 -15.20 8.62 31.62
N GLU A 105 -15.08 8.83 32.93
CA GLU A 105 -14.35 9.95 33.54
C GLU A 105 -12.86 9.84 33.26
N SER A 106 -12.26 8.67 33.48
CA SER A 106 -10.86 8.41 33.16
C SER A 106 -10.59 8.53 31.66
N PHE A 107 -11.50 8.04 30.83
CA PHE A 107 -11.39 8.21 29.38
C PHE A 107 -11.42 9.69 29.00
N GLU A 108 -12.38 10.46 29.51
CA GLU A 108 -12.52 11.88 29.22
C GLU A 108 -11.29 12.70 29.66
N ALA A 109 -10.81 12.45 30.88
CA ALA A 109 -9.61 13.08 31.41
C ALA A 109 -8.36 12.81 30.57
N ASN A 110 -8.20 11.59 30.05
CA ASN A 110 -7.02 11.23 29.24
C ASN A 110 -7.21 11.56 27.75
N TYR A 111 -8.42 11.40 27.20
CA TYR A 111 -8.67 11.64 25.79
C TYR A 111 -8.70 13.13 25.42
N PHE A 112 -9.28 13.98 26.27
CA PHE A 112 -9.37 15.43 26.06
C PHE A 112 -8.26 16.22 26.77
N SER A 113 -7.44 15.57 27.61
CA SER A 113 -6.22 16.19 28.09
C SER A 113 -5.39 16.64 26.89
N LYS A 114 -4.83 17.84 26.92
CA LYS A 114 -3.85 18.26 25.92
C LYS A 114 -2.75 17.20 25.93
N PRO A 115 -2.49 16.52 24.79
CA PRO A 115 -1.45 15.49 24.76
C PRO A 115 -0.14 16.17 25.13
N LYS A 116 0.46 15.79 26.24
CA LYS A 116 1.78 16.28 26.67
C LYS A 116 2.89 16.01 25.64
N ASP A 117 2.66 15.10 24.66
CA ASP A 117 3.68 14.60 23.73
C ASP A 117 3.27 14.61 22.24
N ASN A 118 2.14 15.23 21.82
CA ASN A 118 1.80 15.28 20.38
C ASN A 118 2.72 16.20 19.57
N ASN A 119 3.69 16.87 20.18
CA ASN A 119 4.70 17.63 19.47
C ASN A 119 5.93 16.80 19.09
N ASP A 120 6.00 15.52 19.49
CA ASP A 120 7.11 14.64 19.19
C ASP A 120 6.79 13.70 18.02
N LEU A 121 7.47 13.92 16.89
CA LEU A 121 7.33 13.10 15.67
C LEU A 121 7.59 11.62 15.94
N PHE A 122 8.59 11.29 16.78
CA PHE A 122 8.98 9.90 17.03
C PHE A 122 7.88 9.13 17.78
N SER A 123 7.28 9.74 18.77
CA SER A 123 6.15 9.14 19.49
C SER A 123 4.95 8.90 18.59
N VAL A 124 4.62 9.85 17.72
CA VAL A 124 3.50 9.71 16.78
C VAL A 124 3.80 8.63 15.74
N MET A 125 5.01 8.56 15.20
CA MET A 125 5.41 7.51 14.26
C MET A 125 5.35 6.12 14.90
N ALA A 126 5.82 5.98 16.15
CA ALA A 126 5.78 4.72 16.89
C ALA A 126 4.35 4.24 17.14
N LEU A 127 3.46 5.14 17.58
CA LEU A 127 2.04 4.84 17.78
C LEU A 127 1.36 4.43 16.46
N THR A 128 1.62 5.15 15.38
CA THR A 128 1.09 4.83 14.05
C THR A 128 1.58 3.46 13.58
N GLY A 129 2.86 3.13 13.76
CA GLY A 129 3.39 1.81 13.42
C GLY A 129 2.69 0.68 14.19
N LYS A 130 2.49 0.84 15.49
CA LYS A 130 1.75 -0.13 16.33
C LYS A 130 0.30 -0.29 15.86
N GLN A 131 -0.38 0.80 15.56
CA GLN A 131 -1.76 0.78 15.08
C GLN A 131 -1.89 0.05 13.74
N LEU A 132 -0.99 0.31 12.81
CA LEU A 132 -0.96 -0.36 11.51
C LEU A 132 -0.77 -1.88 11.64
N ARG A 133 -0.02 -2.35 12.65
CA ARG A 133 0.10 -3.79 12.96
C ARG A 133 -1.23 -4.36 13.45
N VAL A 134 -1.92 -3.67 14.34
CA VAL A 134 -3.25 -4.08 14.82
C VAL A 134 -4.26 -4.16 13.68
N GLU A 135 -4.17 -3.27 12.70
CA GLU A 135 -4.99 -3.26 11.48
C GLU A 135 -4.57 -4.33 10.45
N GLY A 136 -3.54 -5.15 10.71
CA GLY A 136 -3.02 -6.13 9.76
C GLY A 136 -2.23 -5.52 8.58
N ARG A 137 -1.94 -4.22 8.59
CA ARG A 137 -1.19 -3.50 7.56
C ARG A 137 0.32 -3.59 7.78
N ILE A 138 0.80 -4.81 7.98
CA ILE A 138 2.16 -5.13 8.44
C ILE A 138 3.25 -4.50 7.56
N SER A 139 3.12 -4.59 6.23
CA SER A 139 4.09 -4.00 5.31
C SER A 139 4.23 -2.49 5.49
N THR A 140 3.13 -1.78 5.75
CA THR A 140 3.14 -0.33 5.99
C THR A 140 3.75 -0.03 7.37
N ALA A 141 3.36 -0.78 8.40
CA ALA A 141 3.90 -0.65 9.74
C ALA A 141 5.44 -0.73 9.74
N ILE A 142 5.99 -1.74 9.06
CA ILE A 142 7.44 -1.93 8.92
C ILE A 142 8.12 -0.71 8.29
N THR A 143 7.51 -0.04 7.31
CA THR A 143 8.10 1.18 6.74
C THR A 143 8.14 2.34 7.74
N PHE A 144 7.15 2.44 8.63
CA PHE A 144 7.17 3.42 9.72
C PHE A 144 8.25 3.10 10.75
N GLU A 145 8.39 1.85 11.14
CA GLU A 145 9.39 1.40 12.11
C GLU A 145 10.83 1.63 11.61
N PHE A 146 11.11 1.25 10.36
CA PHE A 146 12.42 1.50 9.76
C PHE A 146 12.66 3.00 9.52
N GLY A 147 11.65 3.77 9.12
CA GLY A 147 11.76 5.21 8.98
C GLY A 147 12.06 5.89 10.33
N LEU A 148 11.37 5.48 11.40
CA LEU A 148 11.63 5.95 12.76
C LEU A 148 13.04 5.60 13.23
N LYS A 149 13.46 4.34 13.06
CA LYS A 149 14.83 3.90 13.39
C LYS A 149 15.87 4.75 12.67
N SER A 150 15.70 4.96 11.37
CA SER A 150 16.60 5.75 10.54
C SER A 150 16.68 7.22 10.96
N LEU A 151 15.53 7.83 11.33
CA LEU A 151 15.50 9.21 11.81
C LEU A 151 16.15 9.37 13.19
N LYS A 152 15.98 8.39 14.09
CA LYS A 152 16.68 8.36 15.39
C LYS A 152 18.19 8.25 15.19
N GLU A 153 18.64 7.36 14.33
CA GLU A 153 20.06 7.19 13.99
C GLU A 153 20.67 8.48 13.41
N PHE A 154 19.96 9.15 12.49
CA PHE A 154 20.41 10.42 11.91
C PHE A 154 20.47 11.55 12.93
N SER A 155 19.43 11.71 13.73
CA SER A 155 19.32 12.86 14.65
C SER A 155 20.12 12.68 15.95
N GLY A 156 20.43 11.43 16.33
CA GLY A 156 21.03 11.10 17.63
C GLY A 156 20.12 11.44 18.82
N LYS A 157 18.82 11.65 18.59
CA LYS A 157 17.88 12.12 19.60
C LYS A 157 16.85 11.06 19.96
N GLU A 158 16.38 11.07 21.21
CA GLU A 158 15.26 10.24 21.65
C GLU A 158 13.89 10.84 21.32
N LYS A 159 13.82 12.17 21.18
CA LYS A 159 12.62 12.92 20.79
C LYS A 159 12.94 13.90 19.68
N LEU A 160 12.01 14.09 18.75
CA LEU A 160 12.13 15.05 17.66
C LEU A 160 10.84 15.89 17.57
N PRO A 161 10.84 17.11 18.13
CA PRO A 161 9.70 18.01 18.00
C PRO A 161 9.44 18.35 16.52
N PHE A 162 8.14 18.52 16.14
CA PHE A 162 7.76 18.81 14.76
C PHE A 162 8.35 20.11 14.22
N ASP A 163 8.56 21.13 15.05
CA ASP A 163 9.18 22.42 14.70
C ASP A 163 10.67 22.28 14.34
N HIS A 164 11.35 21.24 14.80
CA HIS A 164 12.72 20.92 14.41
C HIS A 164 12.80 20.25 13.02
N VAL A 165 11.68 19.75 12.49
CA VAL A 165 11.65 19.12 11.15
C VAL A 165 11.49 20.17 10.05
N THR A 166 12.54 20.96 9.86
CA THR A 166 12.61 22.03 8.86
C THR A 166 12.96 21.50 7.46
N VAL A 167 12.83 22.36 6.44
CA VAL A 167 13.31 22.05 5.07
C VAL A 167 14.81 21.70 5.07
N LYS A 168 15.61 22.39 5.89
CA LYS A 168 17.05 22.10 6.04
C LYS A 168 17.24 20.71 6.64
N PHE A 169 16.56 20.39 7.75
CA PHE A 169 16.63 19.06 8.38
C PHE A 169 16.30 17.93 7.39
N LEU A 170 15.26 18.10 6.57
CA LEU A 170 14.84 17.09 5.60
C LEU A 170 15.86 16.89 4.47
N LYS A 171 16.52 17.97 4.01
CA LYS A 171 17.63 17.90 3.03
C LYS A 171 18.85 17.23 3.62
N ASP A 172 19.24 17.59 4.85
CA ASP A 172 20.38 17.00 5.54
C ASP A 172 20.15 15.49 5.78
N TYR A 173 18.93 15.09 6.16
CA TYR A 173 18.54 13.69 6.30
C TYR A 173 18.57 12.93 4.96
N GLU A 174 18.07 13.51 3.88
CA GLU A 174 18.15 12.92 2.54
C GLU A 174 19.62 12.67 2.14
N ASN A 175 20.46 13.67 2.29
CA ASN A 175 21.90 13.57 1.97
C ASN A 175 22.57 12.49 2.80
N TRP A 176 22.30 12.45 4.11
CA TRP A 176 22.82 11.42 5.00
C TRP A 176 22.38 10.02 4.58
N MET A 177 21.13 9.82 4.20
CA MET A 177 20.64 8.53 3.72
C MET A 177 21.28 8.10 2.38
N LEU A 178 21.56 9.04 1.50
CA LEU A 178 22.15 8.80 0.18
C LEU A 178 23.67 8.58 0.23
N THR A 179 24.31 8.79 1.38
CA THR A 179 25.75 8.61 1.57
C THR A 179 26.03 7.25 2.24
N PRO A 180 27.03 6.47 1.78
CA PRO A 180 27.47 5.30 2.52
C PRO A 180 27.99 5.69 3.91
N ARG A 181 27.72 4.87 4.92
CA ARG A 181 28.11 5.16 6.30
C ARG A 181 29.00 4.05 6.84
N VAL A 182 30.07 4.42 7.51
CA VAL A 182 30.97 3.51 8.21
C VAL A 182 30.57 3.48 9.69
N HIS A 183 30.32 2.32 10.23
CA HIS A 183 30.08 2.10 11.66
C HIS A 183 31.40 1.69 12.34
N GLY A 184 31.51 1.93 13.65
CA GLY A 184 32.73 1.75 14.44
C GLY A 184 33.43 0.37 14.37
N ASN A 185 32.79 -0.63 13.76
CA ASN A 185 33.34 -1.98 13.55
C ASN A 185 33.76 -2.22 12.09
N ASN A 186 34.12 -1.18 11.34
CA ASN A 186 34.43 -1.23 9.90
C ASN A 186 33.29 -1.78 9.01
N ASN A 187 32.08 -1.95 9.53
CA ASN A 187 30.91 -2.30 8.77
C ASN A 187 30.37 -1.08 8.02
N THR A 188 30.39 -1.14 6.71
CA THR A 188 29.88 -0.07 5.86
C THR A 188 28.44 -0.34 5.48
N THR A 189 27.53 0.54 5.89
CA THR A 189 26.15 0.53 5.40
C THR A 189 26.11 1.19 4.01
N LYS A 190 25.63 0.47 3.02
CA LYS A 190 25.42 1.01 1.66
C LYS A 190 24.47 2.21 1.69
N ALA A 191 24.69 3.16 0.80
CA ALA A 191 23.77 4.26 0.55
C ALA A 191 22.34 3.74 0.26
N ASN A 192 21.36 4.39 0.81
CA ASN A 192 19.95 4.07 0.51
C ASN A 192 19.57 4.56 -0.88
N SER A 193 18.61 3.88 -1.51
CA SER A 193 18.05 4.35 -2.77
C SER A 193 17.16 5.59 -2.55
N ARG A 194 17.04 6.46 -3.55
CA ARG A 194 16.07 7.57 -3.52
C ARG A 194 14.64 7.11 -3.28
N THR A 195 14.30 5.88 -3.70
CA THR A 195 13.00 5.26 -3.42
C THR A 195 12.80 5.04 -1.91
N THR A 196 13.80 4.50 -1.22
CA THR A 196 13.77 4.26 0.23
C THR A 196 13.64 5.57 1.00
N VAL A 197 14.46 6.57 0.64
CA VAL A 197 14.38 7.93 1.19
C VAL A 197 12.97 8.49 1.02
N GLY A 198 12.42 8.40 -0.20
CA GLY A 198 11.06 8.86 -0.49
C GLY A 198 9.98 8.12 0.32
N ILE A 199 10.15 6.83 0.64
CA ILE A 199 9.22 6.09 1.50
C ILE A 199 9.23 6.66 2.91
N TYR A 200 10.40 6.80 3.53
CA TYR A 200 10.53 7.30 4.91
C TYR A 200 10.04 8.74 5.05
N LEU A 201 10.37 9.60 4.08
CA LEU A 201 9.92 11.00 4.10
C LEU A 201 8.42 11.16 3.83
N ARG A 202 7.80 10.25 3.07
CA ARG A 202 6.32 10.20 2.98
C ARG A 202 5.68 9.82 4.31
N ASN A 203 6.30 8.94 5.09
CA ASN A 203 5.81 8.62 6.43
C ASN A 203 5.87 9.84 7.34
N VAL A 204 6.98 10.61 7.31
CA VAL A 204 7.09 11.89 8.04
C VAL A 204 5.99 12.87 7.60
N ARG A 205 5.81 13.05 6.29
CA ARG A 205 4.75 13.92 5.76
C ARG A 205 3.36 13.46 6.21
N THR A 206 3.12 12.17 6.27
CA THR A 206 1.86 11.62 6.77
C THR A 206 1.64 12.01 8.24
N MET A 207 2.67 12.04 9.07
CA MET A 207 2.56 12.50 10.45
C MET A 207 2.23 13.99 10.56
N PHE A 208 2.85 14.84 9.74
CA PHE A 208 2.47 16.26 9.66
C PHE A 208 1.01 16.44 9.27
N ASN A 209 0.53 15.68 8.28
CA ASN A 209 -0.87 15.74 7.85
C ASN A 209 -1.85 15.20 8.90
N LEU A 210 -1.40 14.23 9.70
CA LEU A 210 -2.20 13.61 10.76
C LEU A 210 -2.33 14.52 11.98
N VAL A 211 -1.19 15.03 12.47
CA VAL A 211 -1.11 15.82 13.70
C VAL A 211 -1.50 17.28 13.47
N LYS A 212 -1.13 17.85 12.32
CA LYS A 212 -1.25 19.29 12.00
C LYS A 212 -0.77 20.14 13.17
N PRO A 213 0.52 20.08 13.53
CA PRO A 213 1.04 20.72 14.72
C PRO A 213 0.85 22.23 14.65
N ILE A 214 0.25 22.81 15.70
CA ILE A 214 -0.09 24.24 15.77
C ILE A 214 1.19 25.06 15.86
N GLY A 215 1.30 26.13 15.06
CA GLY A 215 2.46 27.03 15.08
C GLY A 215 3.72 26.50 14.40
N VAL A 216 3.65 25.31 13.79
CA VAL A 216 4.76 24.69 13.06
C VAL A 216 4.59 24.91 11.56
N LEU A 217 5.63 25.40 10.88
CA LEU A 217 5.64 25.54 9.43
C LEU A 217 5.64 24.15 8.77
N TYR A 218 4.71 23.96 7.84
CA TYR A 218 4.65 22.73 7.05
C TYR A 218 5.79 22.69 6.02
N PRO A 219 6.75 21.74 6.12
CA PRO A 219 7.98 21.82 5.35
C PRO A 219 7.88 21.23 3.94
N PHE A 220 6.80 20.49 3.61
CA PHE A 220 6.69 19.72 2.36
C PHE A 220 5.96 20.48 1.27
N GLY A 221 6.47 20.41 0.01
CA GLY A 221 5.83 21.04 -1.13
C GLY A 221 6.72 21.07 -2.36
N LYS A 222 6.54 22.08 -3.21
CA LYS A 222 7.36 22.26 -4.41
C LYS A 222 8.64 23.05 -4.07
N SER A 223 9.79 22.60 -4.56
CA SER A 223 11.08 23.27 -4.33
C SER A 223 11.10 24.71 -4.81
N LYS A 224 10.36 25.06 -5.88
CA LYS A 224 10.18 26.42 -6.37
C LYS A 224 9.50 27.37 -5.35
N GLN A 225 8.83 26.80 -4.34
CA GLN A 225 8.18 27.53 -3.25
C GLN A 225 9.03 27.57 -1.97
N GLY A 226 10.31 27.19 -2.04
CA GLY A 226 11.18 27.09 -0.87
C GLY A 226 10.87 25.89 0.05
N LEU A 227 9.96 24.99 -0.35
CA LEU A 227 9.55 23.80 0.41
C LEU A 227 10.34 22.56 -0.01
N TYR A 228 10.27 21.51 0.81
CA TYR A 228 10.95 20.26 0.55
C TYR A 228 10.12 19.35 -0.38
N ALA A 229 10.66 19.04 -1.55
CA ALA A 229 10.07 18.09 -2.48
C ALA A 229 10.62 16.68 -2.25
N ILE A 230 9.74 15.76 -1.85
CA ILE A 230 10.15 14.37 -1.58
C ILE A 230 10.70 13.72 -2.84
N PRO A 231 11.91 13.12 -2.79
CA PRO A 231 12.55 12.52 -3.95
C PRO A 231 11.76 11.32 -4.47
N LYS A 232 11.77 11.17 -5.80
CA LYS A 232 11.23 10.00 -6.51
C LYS A 232 12.40 9.20 -7.09
N GLY A 233 12.41 7.89 -6.86
CA GLY A 233 13.37 7.01 -7.52
C GLY A 233 13.08 6.91 -9.02
N LYS A 234 14.13 6.82 -9.83
CA LYS A 234 14.00 6.38 -11.22
C LYS A 234 13.97 4.84 -11.21
N ASN A 235 12.84 4.25 -11.50
CA ASN A 235 12.76 2.81 -11.69
C ASN A 235 13.07 2.50 -13.15
N THR A 236 14.21 1.89 -13.41
CA THR A 236 14.51 1.24 -14.69
C THR A 236 13.62 0.00 -14.75
N LYS A 237 12.66 0.01 -15.66
CA LYS A 237 11.70 -1.08 -15.79
C LYS A 237 12.31 -2.13 -16.69
N LYS A 238 12.66 -3.27 -16.11
CA LYS A 238 13.10 -4.43 -16.84
C LYS A 238 11.87 -5.24 -17.24
N ALA A 239 11.73 -5.50 -18.52
CA ALA A 239 10.72 -6.41 -19.07
C ALA A 239 11.43 -7.40 -19.99
N LEU A 240 10.98 -8.64 -19.99
CA LEU A 240 11.46 -9.68 -20.87
C LEU A 240 10.70 -9.67 -22.21
N THR A 241 11.35 -10.17 -23.25
CA THR A 241 10.69 -10.51 -24.52
C THR A 241 9.90 -11.80 -24.38
N GLN A 242 9.02 -12.08 -25.33
CA GLN A 242 8.31 -13.36 -25.39
C GLN A 242 9.28 -14.54 -25.53
N SER A 243 10.37 -14.38 -26.28
CA SER A 243 11.43 -15.38 -26.42
C SER A 243 12.12 -15.67 -25.08
N ASP A 244 12.44 -14.65 -24.30
CA ASP A 244 13.06 -14.84 -22.98
C ASP A 244 12.13 -15.57 -22.01
N VAL A 245 10.83 -15.26 -22.05
CA VAL A 245 9.83 -16.00 -21.26
C VAL A 245 9.75 -17.45 -21.69
N ALA A 246 9.84 -17.73 -22.99
CA ALA A 246 9.87 -19.09 -23.52
C ALA A 246 11.12 -19.86 -23.07
N LYS A 247 12.31 -19.24 -23.01
CA LYS A 247 13.51 -19.84 -22.44
C LYS A 247 13.31 -20.23 -20.98
N ILE A 248 12.73 -19.35 -20.17
CA ILE A 248 12.41 -19.65 -18.76
C ILE A 248 11.42 -20.81 -18.67
N ALA A 249 10.39 -20.84 -19.51
CA ALA A 249 9.37 -21.87 -19.49
C ALA A 249 9.93 -23.26 -19.86
N SER A 250 10.90 -23.32 -20.80
CA SER A 250 11.55 -24.56 -21.26
C SER A 250 12.75 -24.98 -20.42
N TYR A 251 13.17 -24.18 -19.40
CA TYR A 251 14.27 -24.55 -18.53
C TYR A 251 14.05 -25.92 -17.85
N PRO A 252 15.00 -26.87 -17.95
CA PRO A 252 14.82 -28.24 -17.48
C PRO A 252 15.03 -28.34 -15.95
N ALA A 253 14.14 -27.72 -15.19
CA ALA A 253 14.18 -27.84 -13.73
C ALA A 253 13.88 -29.29 -13.29
N ILE A 254 14.58 -29.75 -12.25
CA ILE A 254 14.31 -31.05 -11.64
C ILE A 254 12.89 -31.06 -11.08
N LYS A 255 12.13 -32.13 -11.36
CA LYS A 255 10.73 -32.26 -10.94
C LYS A 255 10.57 -32.15 -9.43
N GLU A 256 9.48 -31.55 -9.00
CA GLU A 256 9.06 -31.40 -7.59
C GLU A 256 10.04 -30.66 -6.69
N THR A 257 11.01 -29.94 -7.26
CA THR A 257 11.96 -29.13 -6.51
C THR A 257 11.43 -27.72 -6.22
N ILE A 258 12.01 -27.06 -5.23
CA ILE A 258 11.75 -25.64 -4.94
C ILE A 258 12.11 -24.75 -6.13
N GLU A 259 13.11 -25.14 -6.94
CA GLU A 259 13.51 -24.41 -8.14
C GLU A 259 12.41 -24.48 -9.20
N GLN A 260 11.89 -25.69 -9.51
CA GLN A 260 10.77 -25.85 -10.41
C GLN A 260 9.54 -25.07 -9.94
N ARG A 261 9.18 -25.17 -8.66
CA ARG A 261 8.06 -24.44 -8.08
C ARG A 261 8.24 -22.91 -8.23
N SER A 262 9.46 -22.42 -8.02
CA SER A 262 9.77 -20.98 -8.18
C SER A 262 9.60 -20.51 -9.61
N ARG A 263 10.10 -21.28 -10.58
CA ARG A 263 9.89 -21.04 -12.02
C ARG A 263 8.40 -21.04 -12.37
N ASP A 264 7.68 -22.05 -11.95
CA ASP A 264 6.27 -22.23 -12.28
C ASP A 264 5.39 -21.13 -11.65
N LEU A 265 5.64 -20.72 -10.41
CA LEU A 265 4.93 -19.60 -9.80
C LEU A 265 5.29 -18.24 -10.43
N TRP A 266 6.52 -18.07 -10.91
CA TRP A 266 6.89 -16.89 -11.69
C TRP A 266 6.13 -16.86 -13.04
N LEU A 267 6.08 -18.00 -13.75
CA LEU A 267 5.31 -18.16 -14.97
C LEU A 267 3.80 -17.98 -14.72
N PHE A 268 3.30 -18.52 -13.61
CA PHE A 268 1.91 -18.31 -13.20
C PHE A 268 1.59 -16.83 -13.03
N SER A 269 2.47 -16.08 -12.36
CA SER A 269 2.33 -14.62 -12.27
C SER A 269 2.24 -13.97 -13.65
N TYR A 270 3.16 -14.31 -14.57
CA TYR A 270 3.19 -13.76 -15.91
C TYR A 270 1.93 -14.10 -16.70
N LEU A 271 1.50 -15.35 -16.72
CA LEU A 271 0.35 -15.84 -17.46
C LEU A 271 -0.99 -15.35 -16.88
N CYS A 272 -1.02 -15.12 -15.58
CA CYS A 272 -2.18 -14.59 -14.86
C CYS A 272 -2.14 -13.06 -14.77
N ASN A 273 -2.06 -12.37 -15.90
CA ASN A 273 -2.12 -10.90 -16.00
C ASN A 273 -1.08 -10.18 -15.11
N GLY A 274 0.05 -10.80 -14.85
CA GLY A 274 1.09 -10.23 -14.01
C GLY A 274 0.66 -10.01 -12.55
N ILE A 275 -0.17 -10.87 -11.96
CA ILE A 275 -0.56 -10.77 -10.55
C ILE A 275 0.65 -10.92 -9.63
N ASN A 276 0.61 -10.25 -8.47
CA ASN A 276 1.72 -10.28 -7.53
C ASN A 276 1.76 -11.59 -6.72
N MET A 277 2.90 -11.95 -6.17
CA MET A 277 3.04 -13.13 -5.29
C MET A 277 2.09 -13.10 -4.09
N LYS A 278 1.71 -11.91 -3.59
CA LYS A 278 0.69 -11.77 -2.54
C LYS A 278 -0.69 -12.23 -3.03
N ASP A 279 -1.06 -11.89 -4.28
CA ASP A 279 -2.33 -12.29 -4.88
C ASP A 279 -2.34 -13.80 -5.15
N ILE A 280 -1.21 -14.38 -5.62
CA ILE A 280 -1.03 -15.83 -5.78
C ILE A 280 -1.18 -16.55 -4.44
N ALA A 281 -0.54 -16.05 -3.37
CA ALA A 281 -0.62 -16.65 -2.05
C ALA A 281 -2.05 -16.63 -1.49
N LYS A 282 -2.83 -15.60 -1.81
CA LYS A 282 -4.21 -15.41 -1.34
C LYS A 282 -5.27 -16.00 -2.29
N LEU A 283 -4.88 -16.56 -3.42
CA LEU A 283 -5.78 -17.16 -4.38
C LEU A 283 -6.47 -18.38 -3.77
N LYS A 284 -7.81 -18.40 -3.76
CA LYS A 284 -8.63 -19.53 -3.29
C LYS A 284 -9.25 -20.26 -4.47
N TYR A 285 -9.62 -21.52 -4.25
CA TYR A 285 -10.35 -22.28 -5.26
C TYR A 285 -11.71 -21.65 -5.61
N SER A 286 -12.34 -20.95 -4.67
CA SER A 286 -13.56 -20.17 -4.95
C SER A 286 -13.39 -19.02 -5.94
N ASN A 287 -12.15 -18.61 -6.23
CA ASN A 287 -11.84 -17.66 -7.29
C ASN A 287 -11.83 -18.30 -8.70
N ILE A 288 -11.76 -19.63 -8.79
CA ILE A 288 -11.77 -20.38 -10.05
C ILE A 288 -13.21 -20.68 -10.43
N LYS A 289 -13.68 -20.12 -11.53
CA LYS A 289 -15.06 -20.24 -12.00
C LYS A 289 -15.04 -20.71 -13.46
N GLY A 290 -15.24 -22.01 -13.68
CA GLY A 290 -15.14 -22.62 -14.99
C GLY A 290 -13.74 -22.45 -15.58
N ASP A 291 -13.64 -21.77 -16.70
CA ASP A 291 -12.42 -21.53 -17.47
C ASP A 291 -11.68 -20.23 -17.09
N LYS A 292 -12.10 -19.56 -16.01
CA LYS A 292 -11.49 -18.30 -15.57
C LYS A 292 -11.21 -18.22 -14.08
N ILE A 293 -10.20 -17.42 -13.73
CA ILE A 293 -9.92 -16.97 -12.37
C ILE A 293 -10.41 -15.54 -12.24
N SER A 294 -11.31 -15.30 -11.27
CA SER A 294 -11.82 -13.97 -10.94
C SER A 294 -11.33 -13.54 -9.56
N LEU A 295 -10.56 -12.47 -9.48
CA LEU A 295 -9.99 -12.00 -8.22
C LEU A 295 -10.00 -10.47 -8.11
N VAL A 296 -10.04 -9.99 -6.86
CA VAL A 296 -9.77 -8.61 -6.50
C VAL A 296 -8.34 -8.52 -5.97
N ARG A 297 -7.54 -7.56 -6.43
CA ARG A 297 -6.16 -7.44 -5.98
C ARG A 297 -6.07 -7.12 -4.49
N ALA A 298 -5.28 -7.91 -3.76
CA ALA A 298 -5.07 -7.74 -2.32
C ALA A 298 -4.56 -6.33 -1.92
N LYS A 299 -3.88 -5.61 -2.82
CA LYS A 299 -3.41 -4.24 -2.57
C LYS A 299 -4.54 -3.20 -2.58
N THR A 300 -5.62 -3.44 -3.30
CA THR A 300 -6.72 -2.49 -3.50
C THR A 300 -8.06 -2.98 -2.94
N ALA A 301 -8.08 -4.18 -2.36
CA ALA A 301 -9.29 -4.80 -1.80
C ALA A 301 -9.90 -4.00 -0.63
N GLU A 302 -9.07 -3.27 0.14
CA GLU A 302 -9.52 -2.45 1.26
C GLU A 302 -10.04 -1.05 0.84
N ALA A 303 -9.88 -0.69 -0.44
CA ALA A 303 -10.37 0.59 -0.94
C ALA A 303 -11.87 0.47 -1.24
N VAL A 304 -12.68 1.22 -0.51
CA VAL A 304 -14.14 1.10 -0.33
C VAL A 304 -14.98 1.37 -1.59
N ASP A 305 -14.40 1.90 -2.66
CA ASP A 305 -15.10 2.11 -3.93
C ASP A 305 -14.79 0.99 -4.91
N GLU A 306 -15.72 0.73 -5.82
CA GLU A 306 -15.69 -0.24 -6.92
C GLU A 306 -14.44 -1.11 -6.99
N GLN A 307 -14.53 -2.30 -6.40
CA GLN A 307 -13.47 -3.28 -6.45
C GLN A 307 -13.29 -3.70 -7.91
N THR A 308 -12.17 -3.36 -8.51
CA THR A 308 -11.84 -3.83 -9.86
C THR A 308 -11.59 -5.33 -9.80
N ILE A 309 -12.52 -6.10 -10.35
CA ILE A 309 -12.36 -7.55 -10.55
C ILE A 309 -11.44 -7.73 -11.75
N ILE A 310 -10.46 -8.61 -11.60
CA ILE A 310 -9.59 -9.06 -12.70
C ILE A 310 -10.03 -10.45 -13.08
N ASP A 311 -10.45 -10.61 -14.33
CA ASP A 311 -10.72 -11.92 -14.94
C ASP A 311 -9.50 -12.39 -15.72
N ILE A 312 -9.09 -13.63 -15.48
CA ILE A 312 -7.93 -14.26 -16.09
C ILE A 312 -8.39 -15.58 -16.72
N MET A 313 -8.22 -15.73 -18.03
CA MET A 313 -8.57 -16.98 -18.70
C MET A 313 -7.56 -18.07 -18.38
N ILE A 314 -8.05 -19.23 -17.99
CA ILE A 314 -7.22 -20.40 -17.64
C ILE A 314 -6.73 -21.07 -18.91
N THR A 315 -5.45 -20.85 -19.21
CA THR A 315 -4.77 -21.59 -20.27
C THR A 315 -4.35 -22.98 -19.80
N ARG A 316 -4.05 -23.87 -20.72
CA ARG A 316 -3.51 -25.21 -20.40
C ARG A 316 -2.29 -25.16 -19.46
N GLN A 317 -1.44 -24.13 -19.62
CA GLN A 317 -0.25 -23.95 -18.80
C GLN A 317 -0.62 -23.56 -17.35
N ILE A 318 -1.56 -22.63 -17.19
CA ILE A 318 -2.08 -22.22 -15.87
C ILE A 318 -2.68 -23.43 -15.15
N GLY A 319 -3.52 -24.21 -15.85
CA GLY A 319 -4.10 -25.44 -15.29
C GLY A 319 -3.04 -26.42 -14.81
N ARG A 320 -2.02 -26.71 -15.63
CA ARG A 320 -0.91 -27.58 -15.23
C ARG A 320 -0.20 -27.12 -13.96
N ILE A 321 0.03 -25.81 -13.81
CA ILE A 321 0.69 -25.27 -12.61
C ILE A 321 -0.20 -25.47 -11.36
N ILE A 322 -1.51 -25.25 -11.50
CA ILE A 322 -2.49 -25.50 -10.43
C ILE A 322 -2.51 -26.99 -10.08
N ASP A 323 -2.53 -27.86 -11.05
CA ASP A 323 -2.57 -29.32 -10.84
C ASP A 323 -1.31 -29.84 -10.15
N THR A 324 -0.14 -29.26 -10.49
CA THR A 324 1.15 -29.67 -9.94
C THR A 324 1.35 -29.15 -8.51
N TRP A 325 1.00 -27.89 -8.25
CA TRP A 325 1.37 -27.21 -6.99
C TRP A 325 0.18 -26.88 -6.09
N GLY A 326 -1.04 -27.11 -6.56
CA GLY A 326 -2.26 -26.82 -5.81
C GLY A 326 -2.52 -27.79 -4.67
N ASN A 327 -3.17 -27.28 -3.64
CA ASN A 327 -3.64 -28.09 -2.50
C ASN A 327 -4.67 -29.13 -2.98
N LYS A 328 -4.57 -30.35 -2.44
CA LYS A 328 -5.52 -31.42 -2.68
C LYS A 328 -6.00 -32.01 -1.33
N PRO A 329 -7.28 -32.39 -1.20
CA PRO A 329 -8.35 -32.26 -2.18
C PRO A 329 -8.74 -30.79 -2.46
N VAL A 330 -9.42 -30.52 -3.57
CA VAL A 330 -9.92 -29.19 -3.93
C VAL A 330 -11.09 -28.83 -3.01
N ILE A 331 -10.90 -27.79 -2.16
CA ILE A 331 -11.93 -27.27 -1.27
C ILE A 331 -12.10 -25.77 -1.59
N MET A 332 -13.34 -25.34 -1.82
CA MET A 332 -13.64 -23.97 -2.32
C MET A 332 -13.03 -22.84 -1.50
N ASP A 333 -13.07 -22.93 -0.17
CA ASP A 333 -12.53 -21.89 0.71
C ASP A 333 -11.03 -22.01 1.02
N GLN A 334 -10.40 -23.06 0.51
CA GLN A 334 -8.96 -23.28 0.69
C GLN A 334 -8.15 -22.47 -0.30
N TYR A 335 -6.97 -22.01 0.12
CA TYR A 335 -5.99 -21.42 -0.80
C TYR A 335 -5.57 -22.45 -1.86
N VAL A 336 -5.42 -21.98 -3.12
CA VAL A 336 -4.98 -22.84 -4.22
C VAL A 336 -3.58 -23.39 -3.93
N PHE A 337 -2.65 -22.56 -3.52
CA PHE A 337 -1.27 -22.98 -3.26
C PHE A 337 -0.98 -23.11 -1.75
N PRO A 338 -0.16 -24.10 -1.33
CA PRO A 338 0.19 -24.32 0.07
C PRO A 338 1.21 -23.28 0.57
N ILE A 339 0.81 -21.99 0.59
CA ILE A 339 1.62 -20.87 1.03
C ILE A 339 1.06 -20.31 2.33
N LEU A 340 -0.25 -20.10 2.36
CA LEU A 340 -0.98 -19.61 3.52
C LEU A 340 -1.88 -20.72 4.11
N LYS A 341 -2.16 -20.63 5.41
CA LYS A 341 -3.12 -21.46 6.13
C LYS A 341 -4.27 -20.60 6.67
N LYS A 342 -5.42 -21.22 6.95
CA LYS A 342 -6.65 -20.51 7.31
C LYS A 342 -6.52 -19.63 8.56
N ASP A 343 -5.82 -20.06 9.57
CA ASP A 343 -5.78 -19.39 10.89
C ASP A 343 -4.47 -18.61 11.14
N MET A 344 -3.77 -18.25 10.06
CA MET A 344 -2.57 -17.43 10.18
C MET A 344 -2.91 -15.99 10.61
N THR A 345 -2.12 -15.48 11.53
CA THR A 345 -2.12 -14.04 11.86
C THR A 345 -1.60 -13.20 10.68
N ALA A 346 -1.92 -11.92 10.65
CA ALA A 346 -1.42 -11.01 9.61
C ALA A 346 0.13 -10.99 9.52
N GLU A 347 0.81 -11.16 10.65
CA GLU A 347 2.28 -11.27 10.73
C GLU A 347 2.80 -12.55 10.08
N GLU A 348 2.15 -13.67 10.34
CA GLU A 348 2.51 -14.97 9.75
C GLU A 348 2.25 -14.97 8.24
N GLU A 349 1.09 -14.45 7.80
CA GLU A 349 0.81 -14.27 6.37
C GLU A 349 1.89 -13.41 5.70
N TYR A 350 2.24 -12.28 6.32
CA TYR A 350 3.28 -11.39 5.80
C TYR A 350 4.61 -12.12 5.65
N ARG A 351 5.06 -12.84 6.69
CA ARG A 351 6.31 -13.61 6.66
C ARG A 351 6.30 -14.69 5.58
N ALA A 352 5.21 -15.44 5.46
CA ALA A 352 5.05 -16.48 4.45
C ALA A 352 5.14 -15.90 3.02
N ILE A 353 4.49 -14.76 2.77
CA ILE A 353 4.54 -14.08 1.46
C ILE A 353 5.96 -13.55 1.17
N ILE A 354 6.64 -12.95 2.16
CA ILE A 354 8.02 -12.48 1.98
C ILE A 354 8.96 -13.65 1.70
N GLN A 355 8.81 -14.76 2.42
CA GLN A 355 9.58 -16.00 2.20
C GLN A 355 9.37 -16.53 0.78
N LEU A 356 8.12 -16.56 0.31
CA LEU A 356 7.80 -16.94 -1.07
C LEU A 356 8.54 -16.07 -2.09
N VAL A 357 8.46 -14.73 -1.93
CA VAL A 357 9.12 -13.78 -2.83
C VAL A 357 10.64 -13.97 -2.83
N GLN A 358 11.25 -14.09 -1.65
CA GLN A 358 12.70 -14.28 -1.52
C GLN A 358 13.16 -15.59 -2.14
N THR A 359 12.46 -16.69 -1.86
CA THR A 359 12.77 -18.02 -2.42
C THR A 359 12.61 -18.02 -3.93
N THR A 360 11.52 -17.46 -4.46
CA THR A 360 11.30 -17.35 -5.89
C THR A 360 12.38 -16.51 -6.56
N ASN A 361 12.72 -15.33 -6.01
CA ASN A 361 13.77 -14.47 -6.58
C ASN A 361 15.15 -15.16 -6.55
N LYS A 362 15.48 -15.89 -5.48
CA LYS A 362 16.74 -16.64 -5.37
C LYS A 362 16.87 -17.71 -6.47
N ASN A 363 15.81 -18.50 -6.68
CA ASN A 363 15.81 -19.55 -7.68
C ASN A 363 15.74 -18.99 -9.11
N MET A 364 14.91 -17.96 -9.34
CA MET A 364 14.88 -17.28 -10.65
C MET A 364 16.24 -16.69 -11.03
N LYS A 365 17.02 -16.16 -10.06
CA LYS A 365 18.39 -15.73 -10.32
C LYS A 365 19.27 -16.89 -10.80
N ARG A 366 19.16 -18.09 -10.18
CA ARG A 366 19.91 -19.30 -10.61
C ARG A 366 19.53 -19.72 -12.01
N ILE A 367 18.22 -19.80 -12.30
CA ILE A 367 17.70 -20.15 -13.62
C ILE A 367 18.20 -19.15 -14.68
N CYS A 368 18.14 -17.86 -14.41
CA CYS A 368 18.64 -16.84 -15.35
C CYS A 368 20.15 -17.00 -15.62
N VAL A 369 20.95 -17.28 -14.58
CA VAL A 369 22.40 -17.55 -14.76
C VAL A 369 22.60 -18.78 -15.67
N ALA A 370 21.87 -19.87 -15.45
CA ALA A 370 21.97 -21.07 -16.28
C ALA A 370 21.50 -20.85 -17.73
N LEU A 371 20.62 -19.87 -17.95
CA LEU A 371 20.12 -19.48 -19.28
C LEU A 371 20.94 -18.33 -19.91
N GLU A 372 22.04 -17.92 -19.29
CA GLU A 372 22.84 -16.76 -19.70
C GLU A 372 22.02 -15.47 -19.83
N MET A 373 21.02 -15.32 -18.99
CA MET A 373 20.12 -14.18 -18.94
C MET A 373 20.41 -13.29 -17.74
N GLU A 374 20.15 -12.01 -17.88
CA GLU A 374 20.16 -11.09 -16.77
C GLU A 374 19.14 -11.51 -15.68
N PRO A 375 19.51 -11.45 -14.38
CA PRO A 375 18.64 -11.85 -13.29
C PRO A 375 17.28 -11.14 -13.31
N VAL A 376 16.20 -11.89 -13.09
CA VAL A 376 14.84 -11.37 -12.97
C VAL A 376 14.27 -11.58 -11.58
N THR A 377 13.34 -10.70 -11.20
CA THR A 377 12.59 -10.81 -9.95
C THR A 377 11.12 -11.15 -10.24
N THR A 378 10.38 -11.50 -9.20
CA THR A 378 8.93 -11.72 -9.31
C THR A 378 8.18 -10.52 -9.90
N TYR A 379 8.69 -9.30 -9.74
CA TYR A 379 8.05 -8.11 -10.29
C TYR A 379 8.28 -7.95 -11.81
N VAL A 380 9.34 -8.55 -12.34
CA VAL A 380 9.61 -8.56 -13.78
C VAL A 380 8.53 -9.33 -14.55
N ALA A 381 7.92 -10.36 -13.97
CA ALA A 381 6.80 -11.07 -14.57
C ALA A 381 5.66 -10.11 -14.99
N ARG A 382 5.29 -9.20 -14.06
CA ARG A 382 4.25 -8.21 -14.31
C ARG A 382 4.63 -7.17 -15.37
N HIS A 383 5.88 -6.69 -15.35
CA HIS A 383 6.37 -5.78 -16.37
C HIS A 383 6.44 -6.44 -17.76
N SER A 384 6.87 -7.70 -17.80
CA SER A 384 6.95 -8.49 -19.03
C SER A 384 5.56 -8.73 -19.64
N PHE A 385 4.57 -9.13 -18.82
CA PHE A 385 3.19 -9.25 -19.26
C PHE A 385 2.70 -7.98 -19.96
N ALA A 386 2.80 -6.83 -19.27
CA ALA A 386 2.33 -5.56 -19.81
C ALA A 386 3.07 -5.15 -21.09
N THR A 387 4.40 -5.37 -21.13
CA THR A 387 5.24 -4.98 -22.27
C THR A 387 5.02 -5.90 -23.46
N VAL A 388 4.90 -7.21 -23.25
CA VAL A 388 4.63 -8.19 -24.33
C VAL A 388 3.26 -7.89 -24.95
N LEU A 389 2.21 -7.66 -24.16
CA LEU A 389 0.89 -7.29 -24.69
C LEU A 389 0.93 -6.00 -25.51
N LYS A 390 1.63 -4.97 -25.00
CA LYS A 390 1.79 -3.70 -25.74
C LYS A 390 2.46 -3.94 -27.10
N ARG A 391 3.55 -4.73 -27.11
CA ARG A 391 4.26 -5.06 -28.36
C ARG A 391 3.42 -5.91 -29.32
N SER A 392 2.50 -6.71 -28.78
CA SER A 392 1.52 -7.48 -29.58
C SER A 392 0.32 -6.65 -30.06
N GLY A 393 0.30 -5.33 -29.84
CA GLY A 393 -0.74 -4.43 -30.32
C GLY A 393 -1.96 -4.30 -29.39
N ALA A 394 -1.93 -4.87 -28.17
CA ALA A 394 -3.04 -4.70 -27.23
C ALA A 394 -3.17 -3.23 -26.79
N SER A 395 -4.43 -2.76 -26.69
CA SER A 395 -4.70 -1.39 -26.25
C SER A 395 -4.25 -1.14 -24.81
N ILE A 396 -3.94 0.13 -24.48
CA ILE A 396 -3.55 0.51 -23.12
C ILE A 396 -4.72 0.28 -22.15
N GLU A 397 -5.95 0.43 -22.62
CA GLU A 397 -7.18 0.16 -21.88
C GLU A 397 -7.24 -1.30 -21.45
N PHE A 398 -7.07 -2.24 -22.38
CA PHE A 398 -7.05 -3.67 -22.11
C PHE A 398 -5.93 -4.05 -21.13
N ILE A 399 -4.72 -3.52 -21.35
CA ILE A 399 -3.59 -3.76 -20.43
C ILE A 399 -3.90 -3.20 -19.03
N SER A 400 -4.52 -2.01 -18.94
CA SER A 400 -4.88 -1.36 -17.68
C SER A 400 -5.91 -2.17 -16.88
N GLU A 401 -6.95 -2.64 -17.57
CA GLU A 401 -7.98 -3.52 -17.01
C GLU A 401 -7.38 -4.84 -16.53
N SER A 402 -6.64 -5.53 -17.41
CA SER A 402 -5.95 -6.79 -17.08
C SER A 402 -5.02 -6.66 -15.86
N LEU A 403 -4.34 -5.52 -15.70
CA LEU A 403 -3.49 -5.23 -14.54
C LEU A 403 -4.27 -4.78 -13.30
N GLY A 404 -5.57 -4.50 -13.41
CA GLY A 404 -6.38 -3.91 -12.34
C GLY A 404 -5.87 -2.53 -11.92
N HIS A 405 -5.47 -1.69 -12.87
CA HIS A 405 -5.06 -0.32 -12.59
C HIS A 405 -6.25 0.63 -12.68
N ARG A 406 -6.42 1.50 -11.68
CA ARG A 406 -7.46 2.55 -11.68
C ARG A 406 -7.15 3.72 -12.59
N SER A 407 -5.90 3.90 -13.00
CA SER A 407 -5.42 5.02 -13.81
C SER A 407 -4.59 4.53 -14.98
N LYS A 408 -4.93 4.96 -16.19
CA LYS A 408 -4.14 4.73 -17.41
C LYS A 408 -2.69 5.23 -17.27
N GLN A 409 -2.49 6.33 -16.54
CA GLN A 409 -1.16 6.88 -16.28
C GLN A 409 -0.28 5.90 -15.45
N THR A 410 -0.90 5.12 -14.56
CA THR A 410 -0.18 4.03 -13.86
C THR A 410 0.28 2.98 -14.86
N THR A 411 -0.58 2.56 -15.79
CA THR A 411 -0.24 1.59 -16.84
C THR A 411 0.87 2.11 -17.74
N GLN A 412 0.76 3.33 -18.24
CA GLN A 412 1.81 3.98 -19.05
C GLN A 412 3.15 3.96 -18.33
N SER A 413 3.12 4.17 -17.00
CA SER A 413 4.33 4.08 -16.20
C SER A 413 4.93 2.67 -16.11
N TYR A 414 4.21 1.61 -16.43
CA TYR A 414 4.69 0.21 -16.45
C TYR A 414 5.27 -0.20 -17.79
N LEU A 415 4.92 0.49 -18.86
CA LEU A 415 5.32 0.12 -20.19
C LEU A 415 6.77 0.58 -20.47
N ALA A 416 7.59 -0.31 -20.99
CA ALA A 416 8.88 0.05 -21.52
C ALA A 416 8.72 0.85 -22.82
N ASN A 417 9.75 1.59 -23.21
CA ASN A 417 9.80 2.21 -24.53
C ASN A 417 9.80 1.14 -25.63
N PHE A 418 9.32 1.51 -26.81
CA PHE A 418 9.46 0.66 -27.99
C PHE A 418 10.94 0.49 -28.35
N GLU A 419 11.30 -0.71 -28.75
CA GLU A 419 12.64 -1.03 -29.28
C GLU A 419 12.82 -0.37 -30.65
N ASP A 420 14.08 -0.21 -31.05
CA ASP A 420 14.40 0.50 -32.29
C ASP A 420 13.92 -0.24 -33.54
N GLU A 421 13.89 -1.58 -33.49
CA GLU A 421 13.31 -2.40 -34.58
C GLU A 421 11.81 -2.12 -34.77
N GLU A 422 11.06 -2.00 -33.69
CA GLU A 422 9.64 -1.68 -33.76
C GLU A 422 9.39 -0.25 -34.23
N LYS A 423 10.25 0.70 -33.80
CA LYS A 423 10.21 2.07 -34.31
C LYS A 423 10.50 2.12 -35.83
N LYS A 424 11.46 1.31 -36.30
CA LYS A 424 11.78 1.16 -37.72
C LYS A 424 10.57 0.60 -38.49
N LYS A 425 9.92 -0.46 -37.97
CA LYS A 425 8.70 -1.01 -38.58
C LYS A 425 7.62 0.06 -38.75
N TRP A 426 7.34 0.84 -37.72
CA TRP A 426 6.35 1.91 -37.81
C TRP A 426 6.80 3.07 -38.71
N ALA A 427 8.09 3.39 -38.74
CA ALA A 427 8.63 4.39 -39.65
C ALA A 427 8.49 3.95 -41.10
N ASN A 428 8.74 2.67 -41.41
CA ASN A 428 8.58 2.12 -42.77
C ASN A 428 7.11 2.11 -43.25
N MET A 429 6.15 1.98 -42.30
CA MET A 429 4.73 2.07 -42.63
C MET A 429 4.28 3.48 -43.08
N LEU A 430 5.08 4.48 -42.81
CA LEU A 430 4.81 5.88 -43.24
C LEU A 430 5.36 6.18 -44.64
N LEU A 431 6.14 5.26 -45.20
CA LEU A 431 6.60 5.42 -46.59
C LEU A 431 5.42 5.20 -47.55
N PRO A 432 5.21 6.09 -48.53
CA PRO A 432 4.18 5.86 -49.53
C PRO A 432 4.51 4.58 -50.31
N ASP A 433 3.47 3.78 -50.60
CA ASP A 433 3.55 2.68 -51.54
C ASP A 433 4.00 3.24 -52.88
N ASP A 434 5.12 2.82 -53.43
CA ASP A 434 5.80 3.24 -54.66
C ASP A 434 6.87 4.34 -54.53
N THR A 435 8.06 3.95 -54.08
CA THR A 435 9.27 4.66 -54.48
C THR A 435 10.42 3.74 -54.89
N ASP A 436 10.10 2.54 -55.40
CA ASP A 436 11.10 1.72 -56.11
C ASP A 436 10.53 1.24 -57.45
N LYS A 437 10.63 2.12 -58.47
CA LYS A 437 10.77 1.72 -59.89
C LYS A 437 12.01 2.38 -60.44
#